data_f0c70e2d6dc35c6063eede2d32d4501b
#
_entry.id   f0c70e2d6dc35c6063eede2d32d4501b
#
_cell.length_a   1.000
_cell.length_b   1.000
_cell.length_c   1.000
_cell.angle_alpha   90.00
_cell.angle_beta   90.00
_cell.angle_gamma   90.00
#
_symmetry.space_group_name_H-M   'P 1'
#
loop_
_entity.id
_entity.type
_entity.pdbx_description
1 polymer ?
#
loop_
_entity_poly.entity_id
_entity_poly.type
_entity_poly.pdbx_seq_one_letter_code
_entity_poly.pdbx_strand_id
1 'polypeptide(L)'
;MITKMKKLTFLVYYKEYEAFLNGVRDLGVVHVAEKQQGVADNTELQDSIRLSARLQATEKLLQAFKPARLAVEETPASAARGLEVLNEVDELQAEKNKLQQQLQTYQKEKAALEPWGNFEPASLSRLHDAGLAVGFYSCSEGNYDATWEDTYNAMVISRQASRVYFVTVTGSSEETDLDAEQAKLPPYSLERVQVLCDETEQALADNEEKMKVLAEREIPSLRAALKEVNTDMEFSKVMLNTEATAGEKLMLPSVFCS
;
A
#
# COMPACT_ATOMS: atom_id res chain seq x y z
N MET A 1 4.95 4.24 43.62
CA MET A 1 4.16 3.56 44.66
C MET A 1 4.14 2.09 44.31
N ILE A 2 4.72 1.18 45.11
CA ILE A 2 4.78 -0.27 44.84
C ILE A 2 3.56 -0.88 45.52
N THR A 3 2.60 -1.35 44.74
CA THR A 3 1.42 -2.07 45.28
C THR A 3 1.81 -3.49 45.58
N LYS A 4 1.49 -3.96 46.78
CA LYS A 4 1.75 -5.37 47.17
C LYS A 4 0.75 -6.27 46.46
N MET A 5 1.24 -7.11 45.55
CA MET A 5 0.42 -8.10 44.83
C MET A 5 0.44 -9.44 45.58
N LYS A 6 -0.70 -10.12 45.62
CA LYS A 6 -0.82 -11.49 46.17
C LYS A 6 -0.88 -12.45 44.98
N LYS A 7 -0.06 -13.52 45.05
CA LYS A 7 -0.14 -14.63 44.11
C LYS A 7 -1.18 -15.63 44.61
N LEU A 8 -2.19 -15.89 43.82
CA LEU A 8 -3.20 -16.92 44.06
C LEU A 8 -3.05 -18.04 43.05
N THR A 9 -3.15 -19.28 43.50
CA THR A 9 -3.15 -20.46 42.61
C THR A 9 -4.48 -21.18 42.83
N PHE A 10 -5.22 -21.39 41.74
CA PHE A 10 -6.50 -22.06 41.74
C PHE A 10 -6.33 -23.50 41.25
N LEU A 11 -7.15 -24.40 41.77
CA LEU A 11 -7.26 -25.77 41.28
C LEU A 11 -8.61 -25.89 40.61
N VAL A 12 -8.63 -26.00 39.29
CA VAL A 12 -9.86 -25.99 38.50
C VAL A 12 -9.99 -27.31 37.72
N TYR A 13 -11.19 -27.86 37.69
CA TYR A 13 -11.48 -29.05 36.86
C TYR A 13 -11.46 -28.65 35.36
N TYR A 14 -10.80 -29.46 34.54
CA TYR A 14 -10.54 -29.09 33.16
C TYR A 14 -11.80 -28.70 32.32
N LYS A 15 -12.95 -29.35 32.61
CA LYS A 15 -14.21 -29.02 31.93
C LYS A 15 -14.81 -27.67 32.34
N GLU A 16 -14.45 -27.14 33.48
CA GLU A 16 -14.93 -25.86 34.01
C GLU A 16 -13.88 -24.74 33.84
N TYR A 17 -12.73 -25.08 33.26
CA TYR A 17 -11.59 -24.16 33.19
C TYR A 17 -11.87 -22.95 32.35
N GLU A 18 -12.49 -23.10 31.18
CA GLU A 18 -12.88 -22.01 30.31
C GLU A 18 -13.91 -21.08 30.98
N ALA A 19 -14.92 -21.64 31.62
CA ALA A 19 -15.91 -20.87 32.37
C ALA A 19 -15.28 -20.10 33.55
N PHE A 20 -14.34 -20.72 34.24
CA PHE A 20 -13.56 -20.09 35.33
C PHE A 20 -12.74 -18.91 34.81
N LEU A 21 -12.01 -19.09 33.71
CA LEU A 21 -11.21 -18.02 33.11
C LEU A 21 -12.07 -16.85 32.62
N ASN A 22 -13.23 -17.11 32.03
CA ASN A 22 -14.18 -16.09 31.63
C ASN A 22 -14.66 -15.28 32.86
N GLY A 23 -15.01 -15.94 33.95
CA GLY A 23 -15.36 -15.30 35.21
C GLY A 23 -14.24 -14.45 35.81
N VAL A 24 -12.99 -14.89 35.72
CA VAL A 24 -11.81 -14.15 36.19
C VAL A 24 -11.57 -12.92 35.30
N ARG A 25 -11.75 -13.05 33.99
CA ARG A 25 -11.65 -11.95 33.02
C ARG A 25 -12.68 -10.85 33.30
N ASP A 26 -13.92 -11.24 33.56
CA ASP A 26 -15.03 -10.31 33.82
C ASP A 26 -14.82 -9.52 35.13
N LEU A 27 -14.10 -10.06 36.10
CA LEU A 27 -13.72 -9.37 37.33
C LEU A 27 -12.71 -8.22 37.08
N GLY A 28 -11.87 -8.30 36.05
CA GLY A 28 -10.97 -7.22 35.62
C GLY A 28 -9.84 -6.86 36.60
N VAL A 29 -9.66 -7.60 37.69
CA VAL A 29 -8.73 -7.25 38.80
C VAL A 29 -7.54 -8.20 38.92
N VAL A 30 -7.38 -9.12 37.97
CA VAL A 30 -6.42 -10.24 38.13
C VAL A 30 -5.46 -10.29 36.93
N HIS A 31 -4.16 -10.32 37.22
CA HIS A 31 -3.12 -10.57 36.22
C HIS A 31 -2.66 -12.02 36.28
N VAL A 32 -2.71 -12.71 35.17
CA VAL A 32 -2.26 -14.11 35.09
C VAL A 32 -0.74 -14.17 34.86
N ALA A 33 -0.05 -15.09 35.55
CA ALA A 33 1.39 -15.29 35.39
C ALA A 33 1.69 -15.93 34.04
N GLU A 34 2.44 -15.23 33.19
CA GLU A 34 2.89 -15.75 31.88
C GLU A 34 4.09 -16.68 32.03
N LYS A 35 3.99 -17.89 31.46
CA LYS A 35 5.14 -18.74 31.13
C LYS A 35 5.32 -18.73 29.62
N GLN A 36 6.52 -18.44 29.14
CA GLN A 36 6.84 -18.25 27.73
C GLN A 36 6.88 -19.53 26.87
N GLN A 37 6.28 -20.62 27.26
CA GLN A 37 6.29 -21.89 26.51
C GLN A 37 4.97 -22.10 25.76
N GLY A 38 5.03 -22.40 24.44
CA GLY A 38 3.87 -22.73 23.60
C GLY A 38 3.32 -21.63 22.69
N VAL A 39 3.78 -20.38 22.81
CA VAL A 39 3.31 -19.25 22.00
C VAL A 39 3.71 -19.39 20.51
N ALA A 40 4.85 -20.02 20.23
CA ALA A 40 5.38 -20.15 18.88
C ALA A 40 4.60 -21.15 18.00
N ASP A 41 3.95 -22.15 18.58
CA ASP A 41 3.32 -23.25 17.88
C ASP A 41 1.79 -23.08 17.70
N ASN A 42 1.20 -22.03 18.30
CA ASN A 42 -0.23 -21.76 18.20
C ASN A 42 -0.53 -20.75 17.07
N THR A 43 -1.08 -21.27 15.96
CA THR A 43 -1.42 -20.45 14.77
C THR A 43 -2.45 -19.37 15.07
N GLU A 44 -3.48 -19.64 15.86
CA GLU A 44 -4.53 -18.67 16.21
C GLU A 44 -3.95 -17.49 17.01
N LEU A 45 -3.06 -17.78 17.96
CA LEU A 45 -2.38 -16.73 18.72
C LEU A 45 -1.44 -15.90 17.83
N GLN A 46 -0.73 -16.54 16.89
CA GLN A 46 0.13 -15.84 15.93
C GLN A 46 -0.69 -14.93 15.01
N ASP A 47 -1.86 -15.38 14.56
CA ASP A 47 -2.76 -14.58 13.73
C ASP A 47 -3.34 -13.40 14.51
N SER A 48 -3.70 -13.58 15.76
CA SER A 48 -4.13 -12.50 16.67
C SER A 48 -3.02 -11.47 16.92
N ILE A 49 -1.77 -11.90 17.10
CA ILE A 49 -0.60 -11.01 17.21
C ILE A 49 -0.41 -10.19 15.93
N ARG A 50 -0.50 -10.83 14.76
CA ARG A 50 -0.41 -10.14 13.46
C ARG A 50 -1.54 -9.13 13.27
N LEU A 51 -2.75 -9.52 13.61
CA LEU A 51 -3.92 -8.65 13.53
C LEU A 51 -3.79 -7.42 14.46
N SER A 52 -3.36 -7.64 15.71
CA SER A 52 -3.09 -6.56 16.66
C SER A 52 -2.02 -5.59 16.11
N ALA A 53 -0.94 -6.11 15.56
CA ALA A 53 0.12 -5.28 14.96
C ALA A 53 -0.39 -4.48 13.74
N ARG A 54 -1.23 -5.09 12.88
CA ARG A 54 -1.85 -4.40 11.74
C ARG A 54 -2.79 -3.28 12.20
N LEU A 55 -3.66 -3.54 13.19
CA LEU A 55 -4.56 -2.52 13.75
C LEU A 55 -3.80 -1.34 14.36
N GLN A 56 -2.71 -1.59 15.09
CA GLN A 56 -1.83 -0.53 15.63
C GLN A 56 -1.16 0.29 14.53
N ALA A 57 -0.66 -0.38 13.48
CA ALA A 57 -0.04 0.31 12.35
C ALA A 57 -1.05 1.19 11.61
N THR A 58 -2.27 0.69 11.39
CA THR A 58 -3.36 1.42 10.75
C THR A 58 -3.84 2.60 11.61
N GLU A 59 -3.98 2.43 12.92
CA GLU A 59 -4.29 3.54 13.83
C GLU A 59 -3.23 4.65 13.73
N LYS A 60 -1.96 4.29 13.80
CA LYS A 60 -0.84 5.24 13.68
C LYS A 60 -0.83 5.94 12.33
N LEU A 61 -1.13 5.21 11.25
CA LEU A 61 -1.23 5.78 9.91
C LEU A 61 -2.34 6.82 9.82
N LEU A 62 -3.56 6.48 10.28
CA LEU A 62 -4.69 7.42 10.26
C LEU A 62 -4.46 8.62 11.18
N GLN A 63 -3.78 8.45 12.30
CA GLN A 63 -3.41 9.59 13.16
C GLN A 63 -2.55 10.64 12.45
N ALA A 64 -1.73 10.23 11.47
CA ALA A 64 -0.93 11.17 10.67
C ALA A 64 -1.78 12.03 9.72
N PHE A 65 -2.98 11.58 9.35
CA PHE A 65 -3.94 12.34 8.53
C PHE A 65 -4.89 13.21 9.34
N LYS A 66 -4.97 13.01 10.67
CA LYS A 66 -5.91 13.73 11.51
C LYS A 66 -5.52 15.21 11.62
N PRO A 67 -6.37 16.16 11.20
CA PRO A 67 -6.09 17.56 11.37
C PRO A 67 -6.09 17.93 12.87
N ALA A 68 -5.22 18.87 13.25
CA ALA A 68 -4.99 19.26 14.66
C ALA A 68 -6.21 19.84 15.38
N ARG A 69 -7.32 20.14 14.68
CA ARG A 69 -8.50 20.80 15.21
C ARG A 69 -9.77 20.40 14.44
N LEU A 70 -10.42 19.32 14.85
CA LEU A 70 -11.86 19.13 14.54
C LEU A 70 -12.52 18.42 15.72
N ALA A 71 -13.56 19.05 16.29
CA ALA A 71 -14.55 18.35 17.09
C ALA A 71 -15.43 17.57 16.11
N VAL A 72 -15.12 16.30 15.91
CA VAL A 72 -15.95 15.40 15.10
C VAL A 72 -16.99 14.78 16.02
N GLU A 73 -18.25 14.73 15.57
CA GLU A 73 -19.25 13.88 16.21
C GLU A 73 -18.70 12.46 16.31
N GLU A 74 -18.53 11.98 17.54
CA GLU A 74 -18.02 10.63 17.80
C GLU A 74 -19.03 9.61 17.27
N THR A 75 -18.66 8.92 16.22
CA THR A 75 -19.37 7.72 15.77
C THR A 75 -19.27 6.67 16.89
N PRO A 76 -20.34 5.95 17.24
CA PRO A 76 -20.25 4.91 18.26
C PRO A 76 -19.20 3.87 17.85
N ALA A 77 -18.15 3.76 18.68
CA ALA A 77 -17.04 2.87 18.42
C ALA A 77 -17.49 1.39 18.43
N SER A 78 -17.19 0.65 17.36
CA SER A 78 -17.49 -0.76 17.22
C SER A 78 -16.25 -1.52 16.77
N ALA A 79 -15.96 -2.64 17.42
CA ALA A 79 -14.84 -3.49 17.04
C ALA A 79 -15.04 -4.12 15.65
N ALA A 80 -16.26 -4.54 15.32
CA ALA A 80 -16.57 -5.03 13.98
C ALA A 80 -16.30 -3.96 12.90
N ARG A 81 -16.73 -2.70 13.15
CA ARG A 81 -16.41 -1.58 12.25
C ARG A 81 -14.91 -1.31 12.17
N GLY A 82 -14.18 -1.47 13.27
CA GLY A 82 -12.71 -1.32 13.28
C GLY A 82 -12.00 -2.31 12.36
N LEU A 83 -12.48 -3.56 12.26
CA LEU A 83 -11.94 -4.57 11.33
C LEU A 83 -12.29 -4.25 9.87
N GLU A 84 -13.48 -3.72 9.60
CA GLU A 84 -13.83 -3.23 8.25
C GLU A 84 -12.92 -2.08 7.83
N VAL A 85 -12.72 -1.09 8.71
CA VAL A 85 -11.83 0.05 8.46
C VAL A 85 -10.39 -0.39 8.20
N LEU A 86 -9.90 -1.41 8.90
CA LEU A 86 -8.58 -1.99 8.62
C LEU A 86 -8.47 -2.44 7.17
N ASN A 87 -9.48 -3.15 6.66
CA ASN A 87 -9.50 -3.62 5.28
C ASN A 87 -9.65 -2.45 4.28
N GLU A 88 -10.52 -1.48 4.56
CA GLU A 88 -10.69 -0.27 3.74
C GLU A 88 -9.37 0.50 3.60
N VAL A 89 -8.62 0.64 4.69
CA VAL A 89 -7.32 1.32 4.69
C VAL A 89 -6.27 0.51 3.90
N ASP A 90 -6.25 -0.81 4.03
CA ASP A 90 -5.34 -1.66 3.26
C ASP A 90 -5.63 -1.55 1.75
N GLU A 91 -6.91 -1.52 1.34
CA GLU A 91 -7.33 -1.32 -0.05
C GLU A 91 -6.92 0.06 -0.57
N LEU A 92 -7.14 1.12 0.20
CA LEU A 92 -6.73 2.48 -0.16
C LEU A 92 -5.21 2.62 -0.29
N GLN A 93 -4.44 1.94 0.57
CA GLN A 93 -2.97 1.89 0.48
C GLN A 93 -2.52 1.17 -0.80
N ALA A 94 -3.13 0.04 -1.12
CA ALA A 94 -2.82 -0.71 -2.33
C ALA A 94 -3.17 0.11 -3.58
N GLU A 95 -4.32 0.78 -3.61
CA GLU A 95 -4.75 1.69 -4.68
C GLU A 95 -3.76 2.86 -4.83
N LYS A 96 -3.38 3.52 -3.74
CA LYS A 96 -2.40 4.61 -3.75
C LYS A 96 -1.09 4.17 -4.38
N ASN A 97 -0.55 3.02 -3.97
CA ASN A 97 0.70 2.49 -4.52
C ASN A 97 0.59 2.24 -6.03
N LYS A 98 -0.53 1.67 -6.48
CA LYS A 98 -0.81 1.43 -7.90
C LYS A 98 -0.86 2.75 -8.70
N LEU A 99 -1.62 3.73 -8.20
CA LEU A 99 -1.75 5.05 -8.83
C LEU A 99 -0.40 5.79 -8.90
N GLN A 100 0.42 5.70 -7.85
CA GLN A 100 1.77 6.30 -7.85
C GLN A 100 2.68 5.66 -8.92
N GLN A 101 2.63 4.34 -9.08
CA GLN A 101 3.37 3.65 -10.13
C GLN A 101 2.88 4.05 -11.53
N GLN A 102 1.58 4.17 -11.72
CA GLN A 102 0.99 4.62 -12.99
C GLN A 102 1.40 6.06 -13.31
N LEU A 103 1.30 6.96 -12.33
CA LEU A 103 1.71 8.36 -12.51
C LEU A 103 3.19 8.45 -12.90
N GLN A 104 4.06 7.71 -12.23
CA GLN A 104 5.48 7.67 -12.57
C GLN A 104 5.72 7.17 -14.01
N THR A 105 4.94 6.19 -14.46
CA THR A 105 5.03 5.68 -15.83
C THR A 105 4.60 6.75 -16.82
N TYR A 106 3.44 7.39 -16.61
CA TYR A 106 2.94 8.44 -17.49
C TYR A 106 3.86 9.67 -17.52
N GLN A 107 4.46 10.04 -16.39
CA GLN A 107 5.44 11.14 -16.37
C GLN A 107 6.70 10.81 -17.19
N LYS A 108 7.17 9.56 -17.17
CA LYS A 108 8.28 9.11 -18.03
C LYS A 108 7.89 9.14 -19.51
N GLU A 109 6.69 8.66 -19.83
CA GLU A 109 6.16 8.68 -21.20
C GLU A 109 5.97 10.10 -21.72
N LYS A 110 5.45 11.00 -20.87
CA LYS A 110 5.35 12.44 -21.18
C LYS A 110 6.71 13.03 -21.50
N ALA A 111 7.70 12.82 -20.63
CA ALA A 111 9.06 13.32 -20.84
C ALA A 111 9.69 12.74 -22.13
N ALA A 112 9.37 11.49 -22.47
CA ALA A 112 9.84 10.88 -23.71
C ALA A 112 9.18 11.49 -24.96
N LEU A 113 7.94 11.98 -24.84
CA LEU A 113 7.18 12.59 -25.96
C LEU A 113 7.46 14.10 -26.11
N GLU A 114 7.76 14.81 -25.03
CA GLU A 114 7.96 16.28 -25.05
C GLU A 114 8.88 16.79 -26.16
N PRO A 115 10.05 16.17 -26.46
CA PRO A 115 10.93 16.64 -27.52
C PRO A 115 10.32 16.55 -28.93
N TRP A 116 9.33 15.66 -29.12
CA TRP A 116 8.69 15.39 -30.42
C TRP A 116 7.44 16.23 -30.67
N GLY A 117 6.93 16.90 -29.64
CA GLY A 117 5.70 17.64 -29.69
C GLY A 117 4.45 16.75 -29.73
N ASN A 118 3.30 17.39 -29.96
CA ASN A 118 2.03 16.68 -30.03
C ASN A 118 1.76 16.18 -31.46
N PHE A 119 1.67 14.88 -31.61
CA PHE A 119 1.30 14.24 -32.88
C PHE A 119 0.30 13.10 -32.61
N GLU A 120 -0.51 12.83 -33.67
CA GLU A 120 -1.50 11.75 -33.60
C GLU A 120 -0.89 10.40 -34.00
N PRO A 121 -0.83 9.38 -33.11
CA PRO A 121 -0.32 8.05 -33.45
C PRO A 121 -1.04 7.40 -34.64
N ALA A 122 -2.34 7.68 -34.83
CA ALA A 122 -3.11 7.23 -35.98
C ALA A 122 -2.57 7.78 -37.33
N SER A 123 -1.89 8.92 -37.32
CA SER A 123 -1.23 9.46 -38.52
C SER A 123 0.00 8.65 -38.91
N LEU A 124 0.75 8.13 -37.93
CA LEU A 124 1.87 7.23 -38.18
C LEU A 124 1.40 5.90 -38.79
N SER A 125 0.28 5.35 -38.28
CA SER A 125 -0.34 4.14 -38.84
C SER A 125 -0.77 4.37 -40.32
N ARG A 126 -1.38 5.51 -40.63
CA ARG A 126 -1.75 5.82 -42.01
C ARG A 126 -0.55 5.97 -42.96
N LEU A 127 0.57 6.51 -42.47
CA LEU A 127 1.81 6.58 -43.24
C LEU A 127 2.37 5.19 -43.48
N HIS A 128 2.36 4.34 -42.48
CA HIS A 128 2.78 2.95 -42.60
C HIS A 128 1.93 2.17 -43.62
N ASP A 129 0.61 2.33 -43.60
CA ASP A 129 -0.31 1.71 -44.56
C ASP A 129 -0.08 2.21 -46.00
N ALA A 130 0.43 3.43 -46.13
CA ALA A 130 0.85 3.99 -47.40
C ALA A 130 2.27 3.54 -47.86
N GLY A 131 2.92 2.61 -47.12
CA GLY A 131 4.23 2.08 -47.45
C GLY A 131 5.40 2.96 -47.00
N LEU A 132 5.17 3.88 -46.05
CA LEU A 132 6.18 4.77 -45.49
C LEU A 132 6.49 4.36 -44.06
N ALA A 133 7.78 4.33 -43.67
CA ALA A 133 8.25 4.14 -42.30
C ALA A 133 8.71 5.50 -41.74
N VAL A 134 8.18 5.85 -40.55
CA VAL A 134 8.62 7.03 -39.80
C VAL A 134 9.49 6.55 -38.63
N GLY A 135 10.77 6.91 -38.67
CA GLY A 135 11.71 6.66 -37.58
C GLY A 135 11.89 7.90 -36.70
N PHE A 136 11.99 7.70 -35.41
CA PHE A 136 12.26 8.76 -34.42
C PHE A 136 13.68 8.56 -33.89
N TYR A 137 14.54 9.57 -34.03
CA TYR A 137 15.95 9.45 -33.66
C TYR A 137 16.44 10.63 -32.85
N SER A 138 17.41 10.39 -31.99
CA SER A 138 18.12 11.48 -31.29
C SER A 138 19.61 11.22 -31.27
N CYS A 139 20.40 12.28 -31.41
CA CYS A 139 21.86 12.24 -31.31
C CYS A 139 22.39 13.49 -30.57
N SER A 140 23.68 13.48 -30.22
CA SER A 140 24.35 14.70 -29.78
C SER A 140 24.42 15.72 -30.95
N GLU A 141 24.40 17.02 -30.62
CA GLU A 141 24.42 18.06 -31.65
C GLU A 141 25.64 17.98 -32.59
N GLY A 142 26.78 17.54 -32.06
CA GLY A 142 28.00 17.35 -32.86
C GLY A 142 27.99 16.11 -33.77
N ASN A 143 27.08 15.17 -33.55
CA ASN A 143 26.94 13.93 -34.34
C ASN A 143 25.84 14.02 -35.41
N TYR A 144 25.08 15.11 -35.43
CA TYR A 144 24.04 15.27 -36.45
C TYR A 144 24.67 15.54 -37.80
N ASP A 145 24.41 14.69 -38.78
CA ASP A 145 24.90 14.85 -40.14
C ASP A 145 23.77 15.39 -41.08
N ALA A 146 24.01 16.56 -41.65
CA ALA A 146 23.05 17.18 -42.55
C ALA A 146 22.76 16.36 -43.86
N THR A 147 23.65 15.43 -44.22
CA THR A 147 23.43 14.53 -45.36
C THR A 147 22.25 13.59 -45.15
N TRP A 148 21.83 13.38 -43.93
CA TRP A 148 20.65 12.56 -43.57
C TRP A 148 19.35 13.19 -44.05
N GLU A 149 19.32 14.52 -44.23
CA GLU A 149 18.17 15.25 -44.79
C GLU A 149 17.89 14.79 -46.22
N ASP A 150 18.95 14.62 -47.02
CA ASP A 150 18.81 14.20 -48.42
C ASP A 150 18.67 12.66 -48.55
N THR A 151 19.37 11.90 -47.70
CA THR A 151 19.45 10.42 -47.81
C THR A 151 18.22 9.73 -47.22
N TYR A 152 17.74 10.19 -46.07
CA TYR A 152 16.68 9.53 -45.27
C TYR A 152 15.46 10.45 -45.06
N ASN A 153 15.36 11.56 -45.76
CA ASN A 153 14.36 12.62 -45.55
C ASN A 153 14.29 13.00 -44.04
N ALA A 154 15.47 13.19 -43.44
CA ALA A 154 15.52 13.54 -42.03
C ALA A 154 14.99 14.98 -41.80
N MET A 155 14.14 15.13 -40.80
CA MET A 155 13.60 16.43 -40.40
C MET A 155 13.87 16.65 -38.91
N VAL A 156 14.59 17.72 -38.56
CA VAL A 156 14.81 18.12 -37.18
C VAL A 156 13.51 18.66 -36.58
N ILE A 157 13.06 18.04 -35.49
CA ILE A 157 11.86 18.43 -34.74
C ILE A 157 12.21 19.41 -33.64
N SER A 158 13.25 19.09 -32.83
CA SER A 158 13.67 19.98 -31.75
C SER A 158 15.16 19.85 -31.45
N ARG A 159 15.71 20.84 -30.76
CA ARG A 159 17.06 20.84 -30.21
C ARG A 159 16.97 21.23 -28.75
N GLN A 160 17.36 20.30 -27.86
CA GLN A 160 17.25 20.49 -26.41
C GLN A 160 18.46 19.88 -25.70
N ALA A 161 19.01 20.57 -24.72
CA ALA A 161 20.11 20.08 -23.90
C ALA A 161 21.27 19.43 -24.69
N SER A 162 21.72 20.10 -25.78
CA SER A 162 22.78 19.62 -26.69
C SER A 162 22.46 18.30 -27.43
N ARG A 163 21.17 17.94 -27.52
CA ARG A 163 20.67 16.83 -28.34
C ARG A 163 19.78 17.36 -29.46
N VAL A 164 19.88 16.69 -30.60
CA VAL A 164 19.01 16.91 -31.76
C VAL A 164 18.02 15.76 -31.82
N TYR A 165 16.74 16.10 -31.90
CA TYR A 165 15.64 15.16 -32.08
C TYR A 165 15.09 15.36 -33.51
N PHE A 166 15.09 14.28 -34.29
CA PHE A 166 14.70 14.32 -35.69
C PHE A 166 13.93 13.06 -36.08
N VAL A 167 13.11 13.19 -37.10
CA VAL A 167 12.41 12.05 -37.70
C VAL A 167 12.96 11.78 -39.09
N THR A 168 12.90 10.50 -39.48
CA THR A 168 13.16 10.11 -40.88
C THR A 168 11.89 9.56 -41.50
N VAL A 169 11.75 9.75 -42.81
CA VAL A 169 10.62 9.20 -43.58
C VAL A 169 11.20 8.42 -44.75
N THR A 170 11.15 7.09 -44.67
CA THR A 170 11.73 6.19 -45.69
C THR A 170 10.67 5.22 -46.20
N GLY A 171 10.96 4.49 -47.27
CA GLY A 171 10.12 3.38 -47.70
C GLY A 171 10.15 2.25 -46.60
N SER A 172 9.04 1.55 -46.42
CA SER A 172 8.91 0.54 -45.35
C SER A 172 9.87 -0.65 -45.49
N SER A 173 10.51 -0.80 -46.64
CA SER A 173 11.55 -1.84 -46.89
C SER A 173 12.98 -1.30 -46.84
N GLU A 174 13.20 -0.02 -46.56
CA GLU A 174 14.53 0.58 -46.51
C GLU A 174 15.08 0.54 -45.08
N GLU A 175 16.31 0.04 -44.93
CA GLU A 175 17.03 0.07 -43.68
C GLU A 175 17.71 1.45 -43.51
N THR A 176 17.59 2.04 -42.33
CA THR A 176 18.27 3.28 -41.96
C THR A 176 19.54 2.93 -41.19
N ASP A 177 20.71 3.30 -41.72
CA ASP A 177 21.99 3.18 -41.03
C ASP A 177 22.43 4.56 -40.53
N LEU A 178 22.09 4.87 -39.28
CA LEU A 178 22.29 6.16 -38.63
C LEU A 178 23.10 5.99 -37.34
N ASP A 179 24.12 6.82 -37.17
CA ASP A 179 24.81 6.96 -35.88
C ASP A 179 23.96 7.78 -34.91
N ALA A 180 22.75 7.30 -34.63
CA ALA A 180 21.76 7.95 -33.78
C ALA A 180 20.93 6.92 -33.00
N GLU A 181 20.52 7.32 -31.82
CA GLU A 181 19.68 6.51 -30.94
C GLU A 181 18.23 6.52 -31.42
N GLN A 182 17.68 5.37 -31.73
CA GLN A 182 16.28 5.24 -32.12
C GLN A 182 15.37 5.31 -30.88
N ALA A 183 14.44 6.25 -30.86
CA ALA A 183 13.48 6.41 -29.80
C ALA A 183 12.28 5.47 -30.00
N LYS A 184 11.91 4.73 -28.97
CA LYS A 184 10.64 3.98 -28.91
C LYS A 184 9.61 4.86 -28.20
N LEU A 185 8.68 5.41 -28.96
CA LEU A 185 7.65 6.27 -28.39
C LEU A 185 6.45 5.44 -27.88
N PRO A 186 5.78 5.91 -26.82
CA PRO A 186 4.54 5.30 -26.35
C PRO A 186 3.42 5.45 -27.41
N PRO A 187 2.37 4.60 -27.36
CA PRO A 187 1.30 4.58 -28.35
C PRO A 187 0.26 5.69 -28.15
N TYR A 188 0.62 6.76 -27.43
CA TYR A 188 -0.27 7.87 -27.09
C TYR A 188 0.26 9.17 -27.65
N SER A 189 -0.64 10.17 -27.88
CA SER A 189 -0.23 11.55 -28.11
C SER A 189 0.24 12.20 -26.81
N LEU A 190 1.05 13.24 -26.89
CA LEU A 190 1.50 14.03 -25.73
C LEU A 190 0.31 14.57 -24.92
N GLU A 191 -0.73 15.05 -25.61
CA GLU A 191 -1.96 15.55 -25.00
C GLU A 191 -2.68 14.43 -24.22
N ARG A 192 -2.76 13.22 -24.78
CA ARG A 192 -3.41 12.10 -24.09
C ARG A 192 -2.65 11.68 -22.82
N VAL A 193 -1.31 11.65 -22.87
CA VAL A 193 -0.49 11.34 -21.70
C VAL A 193 -0.64 12.42 -20.63
N GLN A 194 -0.74 13.69 -21.01
CA GLN A 194 -1.01 14.78 -20.06
C GLN A 194 -2.34 14.56 -19.35
N VAL A 195 -3.41 14.23 -20.07
CA VAL A 195 -4.73 13.93 -19.50
C VAL A 195 -4.63 12.72 -18.53
N LEU A 196 -3.88 11.68 -18.90
CA LEU A 196 -3.68 10.52 -18.01
C LEU A 196 -2.93 10.88 -16.72
N CYS A 197 -1.95 11.78 -16.78
CA CYS A 197 -1.30 12.32 -15.60
C CYS A 197 -2.30 13.04 -14.70
N ASP A 198 -3.06 13.98 -15.26
CA ASP A 198 -4.02 14.80 -14.52
C ASP A 198 -5.13 13.93 -13.89
N GLU A 199 -5.68 12.95 -14.62
CA GLU A 199 -6.66 11.97 -14.12
C GLU A 199 -6.10 11.16 -12.96
N THR A 200 -4.82 10.74 -13.04
CA THR A 200 -4.16 9.94 -12.01
C THR A 200 -3.84 10.77 -10.77
N GLU A 201 -3.43 12.03 -10.96
CA GLU A 201 -3.20 12.97 -9.84
C GLU A 201 -4.51 13.27 -9.11
N GLN A 202 -5.61 13.45 -9.83
CA GLN A 202 -6.93 13.62 -9.22
C GLN A 202 -7.34 12.37 -8.43
N ALA A 203 -7.15 11.17 -8.98
CA ALA A 203 -7.46 9.92 -8.28
C ALA A 203 -6.62 9.74 -7.00
N LEU A 204 -5.36 10.19 -6.99
CA LEU A 204 -4.51 10.22 -5.79
C LEU A 204 -5.04 11.20 -4.74
N ALA A 205 -5.49 12.37 -5.16
CA ALA A 205 -6.10 13.35 -4.27
C ALA A 205 -7.41 12.83 -3.65
N ASP A 206 -8.25 12.17 -4.44
CA ASP A 206 -9.50 11.55 -3.98
C ASP A 206 -9.24 10.40 -2.98
N ASN A 207 -8.21 9.60 -3.24
CA ASN A 207 -7.78 8.53 -2.33
C ASN A 207 -7.29 9.12 -0.99
N GLU A 208 -6.51 10.19 -1.03
CA GLU A 208 -6.05 10.89 0.19
C GLU A 208 -7.22 11.48 0.98
N GLU A 209 -8.24 12.03 0.30
CA GLU A 209 -9.42 12.58 0.97
C GLU A 209 -10.23 11.48 1.67
N LYS A 210 -10.39 10.29 1.05
CA LYS A 210 -11.00 9.11 1.70
C LYS A 210 -10.24 8.73 2.97
N MET A 211 -8.91 8.72 2.93
CA MET A 211 -8.07 8.46 4.11
C MET A 211 -8.29 9.48 5.22
N LYS A 212 -8.42 10.77 4.88
CA LYS A 212 -8.72 11.83 5.86
C LYS A 212 -10.08 11.62 6.51
N VAL A 213 -11.11 11.27 5.72
CA VAL A 213 -12.46 10.98 6.25
C VAL A 213 -12.43 9.82 7.24
N LEU A 214 -11.70 8.72 6.92
CA LEU A 214 -11.52 7.61 7.85
C LEU A 214 -10.77 8.04 9.11
N ALA A 215 -9.73 8.85 8.97
CA ALA A 215 -8.94 9.36 10.09
C ALA A 215 -9.78 10.25 11.05
N GLU A 216 -10.72 10.99 10.52
CA GLU A 216 -11.58 11.85 11.31
C GLU A 216 -12.59 11.06 12.16
N ARG A 217 -13.12 9.96 11.62
CA ARG A 217 -14.31 9.30 12.20
C ARG A 217 -14.02 7.96 12.85
N GLU A 218 -13.06 7.19 12.34
CA GLU A 218 -12.99 5.75 12.59
C GLU A 218 -11.85 5.32 13.51
N ILE A 219 -10.99 6.23 13.98
CA ILE A 219 -9.95 5.90 14.96
C ILE A 219 -10.53 5.26 16.23
N PRO A 220 -11.68 5.72 16.79
CA PRO A 220 -12.29 5.06 17.94
C PRO A 220 -12.69 3.59 17.67
N SER A 221 -13.19 3.27 16.47
CA SER A 221 -13.56 1.91 16.07
C SER A 221 -12.33 1.00 15.95
N LEU A 222 -11.22 1.51 15.39
CA LEU A 222 -9.94 0.76 15.38
C LEU A 222 -9.43 0.44 16.79
N ARG A 223 -9.56 1.40 17.72
CA ARG A 223 -9.17 1.18 19.13
C ARG A 223 -10.06 0.14 19.81
N ALA A 224 -11.36 0.14 19.50
CA ALA A 224 -12.28 -0.87 20.02
C ALA A 224 -11.89 -2.27 19.51
N ALA A 225 -11.60 -2.42 18.22
CA ALA A 225 -11.13 -3.67 17.64
C ALA A 225 -9.79 -4.11 18.27
N LEU A 226 -8.84 -3.19 18.41
CA LEU A 226 -7.54 -3.47 19.02
C LEU A 226 -7.69 -3.95 20.47
N LYS A 227 -8.58 -3.31 21.22
CA LYS A 227 -8.85 -3.72 22.61
C LYS A 227 -9.43 -5.13 22.68
N GLU A 228 -10.40 -5.46 21.82
CA GLU A 228 -11.01 -6.78 21.76
C GLU A 228 -9.96 -7.85 21.40
N VAL A 229 -9.22 -7.65 20.30
CA VAL A 229 -8.16 -8.58 19.86
C VAL A 229 -7.09 -8.78 20.96
N ASN A 230 -6.66 -7.73 21.65
CA ASN A 230 -5.68 -7.84 22.74
C ASN A 230 -6.26 -8.61 23.94
N THR A 231 -7.54 -8.41 24.28
CA THR A 231 -8.19 -9.15 25.37
C THR A 231 -8.28 -10.64 25.05
N ASP A 232 -8.65 -10.99 23.81
CA ASP A 232 -8.72 -12.39 23.36
C ASP A 232 -7.33 -13.03 23.28
N MET A 233 -6.33 -12.26 22.85
CA MET A 233 -4.93 -12.70 22.83
C MET A 233 -4.40 -12.99 24.24
N GLU A 234 -4.67 -12.12 25.20
CA GLU A 234 -4.30 -12.34 26.60
C GLU A 234 -4.98 -13.59 27.16
N PHE A 235 -6.27 -13.78 26.88
CA PHE A 235 -7.00 -14.98 27.26
C PHE A 235 -6.40 -16.26 26.66
N SER A 236 -6.08 -16.23 25.36
CA SER A 236 -5.45 -17.36 24.66
C SER A 236 -4.06 -17.71 25.24
N LYS A 237 -3.26 -16.69 25.58
CA LYS A 237 -1.96 -16.89 26.25
C LYS A 237 -2.13 -17.58 27.61
N VAL A 238 -3.14 -17.18 28.37
CA VAL A 238 -3.45 -17.80 29.67
C VAL A 238 -3.83 -19.26 29.50
N MET A 239 -4.67 -19.57 28.51
CA MET A 239 -5.07 -20.95 28.21
C MET A 239 -3.87 -21.84 27.87
N LEU A 240 -2.93 -21.34 27.06
CA LEU A 240 -1.72 -22.09 26.67
C LEU A 240 -0.72 -22.28 27.80
N ASN A 241 -0.67 -21.35 28.76
CA ASN A 241 0.32 -21.34 29.84
C ASN A 241 -0.12 -22.10 31.10
N THR A 242 -1.30 -22.72 31.08
CA THR A 242 -1.81 -23.45 32.25
C THR A 242 -1.27 -24.85 32.30
N GLU A 243 -0.63 -25.21 33.43
CA GLU A 243 -0.15 -26.57 33.67
C GLU A 243 -1.31 -27.52 33.97
N ALA A 244 -1.41 -28.58 33.19
CA ALA A 244 -2.28 -29.68 33.50
C ALA A 244 -1.61 -30.60 34.55
N THR A 245 -2.32 -30.91 35.60
CA THR A 245 -1.83 -31.77 36.72
C THR A 245 -2.81 -32.94 36.95
N ALA A 246 -2.35 -33.99 37.61
CA ALA A 246 -3.16 -35.15 37.96
C ALA A 246 -3.85 -35.82 36.75
N GLY A 247 -3.06 -36.21 35.74
CA GLY A 247 -3.56 -36.94 34.55
C GLY A 247 -4.44 -36.07 33.63
N GLU A 248 -4.10 -34.81 33.46
CA GLU A 248 -4.78 -33.82 32.62
C GLU A 248 -6.23 -33.45 33.06
N LYS A 249 -6.61 -33.83 34.26
CA LYS A 249 -7.97 -33.56 34.77
C LYS A 249 -8.08 -32.28 35.60
N LEU A 250 -6.96 -31.74 36.06
CA LEU A 250 -6.89 -30.53 36.88
C LEU A 250 -5.96 -29.50 36.26
N MET A 251 -6.41 -28.26 36.24
CA MET A 251 -5.69 -27.09 35.74
C MET A 251 -5.26 -26.20 36.91
N LEU A 252 -4.02 -25.71 36.90
CA LEU A 252 -3.41 -24.87 37.93
C LEU A 252 -3.09 -23.46 37.44
N PRO A 253 -4.08 -22.59 37.23
CA PRO A 253 -3.81 -21.18 36.87
C PRO A 253 -3.24 -20.44 38.08
N SER A 254 -2.16 -19.70 37.90
CA SER A 254 -1.61 -18.77 38.87
C SER A 254 -1.91 -17.32 38.44
N VAL A 255 -2.45 -16.56 39.35
CA VAL A 255 -2.86 -15.17 39.10
C VAL A 255 -2.29 -14.24 40.15
N PHE A 256 -2.06 -12.99 39.79
CA PHE A 256 -1.68 -11.93 40.71
C PHE A 256 -2.85 -10.95 40.90
N CYS A 257 -3.16 -10.65 42.16
CA CYS A 257 -4.21 -9.71 42.53
C CYS A 257 -3.59 -8.58 43.36
N SER A 258 -3.96 -7.32 43.04
CA SER A 258 -3.57 -6.13 43.84
C SER A 258 -4.47 -5.92 45.03
#